data_7bdbba0846c4e30335839b8d6cdb87bc
#
_entry.id   7bdbba0846c4e30335839b8d6cdb87bc
#
_cell.length_a   1.000
_cell.length_b   1.000
_cell.length_c   1.000
_cell.angle_alpha   90.00
_cell.angle_beta   90.00
_cell.angle_gamma   90.00
#
_symmetry.space_group_name_H-M   'P 1'
#
loop_
_entity.id
_entity.type
_entity.pdbx_description
1 polymer ?
#
loop_
_entity_poly.entity_id
_entity_poly.type
_entity_poly.pdbx_seq_one_letter_code
_entity_poly.pdbx_strand_id
1 'polypeptide(L)'
;MSRGIAFLMGCLLASDLFAAEVDLMGARSCGKWIEERRMENSTREMNRVPALITKSWFLGYLSGRAEATRRNFLKGTDSDSIFLWLDNYCRANPNKGLDSGGVDLARELMQMKGIRP
;
A
#
# COMPACT_ATOMS: atom_id res chain seq x y z
N MET A 1 58.42 27.81 6.48
CA MET A 1 57.09 27.81 7.12
C MET A 1 56.14 27.09 6.20
N SER A 2 55.91 25.82 6.46
CA SER A 2 54.91 25.05 5.71
C SER A 2 53.57 25.18 6.38
N ARG A 3 52.65 25.79 5.70
CA ARG A 3 51.27 25.73 6.10
C ARG A 3 50.62 24.50 5.50
N GLY A 4 50.53 23.45 6.29
CA GLY A 4 49.73 22.30 5.92
C GLY A 4 48.27 22.69 5.83
N ILE A 5 47.73 22.79 4.65
CA ILE A 5 46.31 22.85 4.43
C ILE A 5 45.80 21.43 4.59
N ALA A 6 45.28 21.12 5.75
CA ALA A 6 44.52 19.90 5.92
C ALA A 6 43.20 20.04 5.15
N PHE A 7 43.16 19.48 3.96
CA PHE A 7 41.92 19.24 3.28
C PHE A 7 41.19 18.13 4.06
N LEU A 8 40.32 18.55 4.94
CA LEU A 8 39.27 17.68 5.43
C LEU A 8 38.33 17.43 4.24
N MET A 9 38.69 16.42 3.47
CA MET A 9 37.80 15.82 2.52
C MET A 9 36.72 15.12 3.34
N GLY A 10 35.67 15.89 3.65
CA GLY A 10 34.45 15.30 4.15
C GLY A 10 33.95 14.32 3.11
N CYS A 11 34.15 13.05 3.33
CA CYS A 11 33.36 12.04 2.68
C CYS A 11 31.91 12.33 3.05
N LEU A 12 31.22 13.05 2.18
CA LEU A 12 29.81 12.94 2.04
C LEU A 12 29.58 11.49 1.61
N LEU A 13 29.49 10.62 2.59
CA LEU A 13 28.78 9.38 2.42
C LEU A 13 27.37 9.82 2.11
N ALA A 14 27.08 10.01 0.82
CA ALA A 14 25.74 9.90 0.36
C ALA A 14 25.31 8.49 0.78
N SER A 15 24.68 8.43 1.95
CA SER A 15 23.90 7.28 2.31
C SER A 15 22.81 7.25 1.26
N ASP A 16 23.06 6.61 0.14
CA ASP A 16 22.00 6.18 -0.72
C ASP A 16 21.12 5.29 0.15
N LEU A 17 20.16 5.93 0.78
CA LEU A 17 19.02 5.27 1.37
C LEU A 17 18.22 4.74 0.17
N PHE A 18 18.77 3.75 -0.51
CA PHE A 18 17.95 2.85 -1.28
C PHE A 18 17.09 2.15 -0.25
N ALA A 19 15.84 2.64 -0.12
CA ALA A 19 14.81 1.82 0.48
C ALA A 19 14.90 0.48 -0.22
N ALA A 20 15.28 -0.57 0.52
CA ALA A 20 15.36 -1.90 -0.03
C ALA A 20 14.05 -2.17 -0.74
N GLU A 21 14.12 -2.46 -2.04
CA GLU A 21 12.97 -2.84 -2.81
C GLU A 21 12.36 -4.09 -2.16
N VAL A 22 11.11 -3.98 -1.76
CA VAL A 22 10.40 -5.08 -1.09
C VAL A 22 9.45 -5.71 -2.07
N ASP A 23 9.66 -6.98 -2.35
CA ASP A 23 8.75 -7.75 -3.18
C ASP A 23 7.45 -8.04 -2.42
N LEU A 24 6.35 -7.65 -3.02
CA LEU A 24 5.01 -7.90 -2.48
C LEU A 24 4.41 -9.14 -3.11
N MET A 25 4.31 -10.19 -2.33
CA MET A 25 3.73 -11.45 -2.79
C MET A 25 2.21 -11.37 -2.86
N GLY A 26 1.65 -11.81 -3.97
CA GLY A 26 0.21 -11.87 -4.16
C GLY A 26 -0.48 -10.55 -4.50
N ALA A 27 0.28 -9.45 -4.70
CA ALA A 27 -0.29 -8.18 -5.11
C ALA A 27 -0.99 -8.29 -6.48
N ARG A 28 -2.19 -7.72 -6.57
CA ARG A 28 -2.99 -7.71 -7.79
C ARG A 28 -2.97 -6.32 -8.43
N SER A 29 -3.22 -6.29 -9.75
CA SER A 29 -3.48 -5.03 -10.45
C SER A 29 -4.90 -4.54 -10.20
N CYS A 30 -5.12 -3.24 -10.38
CA CYS A 30 -6.47 -2.66 -10.37
C CYS A 30 -7.39 -3.28 -11.42
N GLY A 31 -6.87 -3.56 -12.62
CA GLY A 31 -7.66 -4.25 -13.66
C GLY A 31 -8.15 -5.61 -13.21
N LYS A 32 -7.29 -6.38 -12.54
CA LYS A 32 -7.66 -7.68 -11.99
C LYS A 32 -8.69 -7.57 -10.86
N TRP A 33 -8.54 -6.60 -9.99
CA TRP A 33 -9.51 -6.31 -8.93
C TRP A 33 -10.90 -6.01 -9.49
N ILE A 34 -10.98 -5.15 -10.49
CA ILE A 34 -12.26 -4.79 -11.13
C ILE A 34 -12.95 -6.02 -11.72
N GLU A 35 -12.19 -6.88 -12.40
CA GLU A 35 -12.70 -8.15 -12.95
C GLU A 35 -13.20 -9.07 -11.84
N GLU A 36 -12.43 -9.29 -10.79
CA GLU A 36 -12.78 -10.13 -9.67
C GLU A 36 -14.03 -9.63 -8.94
N ARG A 37 -14.16 -8.33 -8.75
CA ARG A 37 -15.35 -7.71 -8.14
C ARG A 37 -16.61 -7.94 -8.96
N ARG A 38 -16.49 -7.86 -10.29
CA ARG A 38 -17.61 -8.16 -11.18
C ARG A 38 -18.04 -9.62 -11.08
N MET A 39 -17.08 -10.53 -10.93
CA MET A 39 -17.34 -11.96 -10.81
C MET A 39 -17.99 -12.38 -9.48
N GLU A 40 -17.92 -11.55 -8.45
CA GLU A 40 -18.58 -11.82 -7.16
C GLU A 40 -20.10 -11.97 -7.29
N ASN A 41 -20.71 -11.36 -8.29
CA ASN A 41 -22.15 -11.47 -8.54
C ASN A 41 -22.54 -12.76 -9.29
N SER A 42 -21.58 -13.60 -9.62
CA SER A 42 -21.84 -14.88 -10.28
C SER A 42 -22.57 -15.85 -9.35
N THR A 43 -23.49 -16.64 -9.91
CA THR A 43 -24.14 -17.75 -9.20
C THR A 43 -23.19 -18.93 -8.98
N ARG A 44 -22.10 -19.01 -9.76
CA ARG A 44 -21.07 -20.04 -9.59
C ARG A 44 -20.14 -19.69 -8.44
N GLU A 45 -20.10 -20.54 -7.44
CA GLU A 45 -19.32 -20.35 -6.23
C GLU A 45 -17.82 -20.14 -6.52
N MET A 46 -17.26 -20.93 -7.42
CA MET A 46 -15.84 -20.82 -7.82
C MET A 46 -15.47 -19.45 -8.40
N ASN A 47 -16.41 -18.76 -9.05
CA ASN A 47 -16.17 -17.43 -9.61
C ASN A 47 -16.05 -16.34 -8.53
N ARG A 48 -16.52 -16.61 -7.32
CA ARG A 48 -16.47 -15.67 -6.19
C ARG A 48 -15.18 -15.76 -5.38
N VAL A 49 -14.45 -16.87 -5.51
CA VAL A 49 -13.24 -17.14 -4.73
C VAL A 49 -12.11 -16.14 -5.00
N PRO A 50 -11.80 -15.73 -6.25
CA PRO A 50 -10.71 -14.79 -6.50
C PRO A 50 -10.87 -13.47 -5.76
N ALA A 51 -12.06 -12.88 -5.74
CA ALA A 51 -12.30 -11.63 -5.01
C ALA A 51 -12.09 -11.81 -3.50
N LEU A 52 -12.51 -12.93 -2.94
CA LEU A 52 -12.33 -13.24 -1.52
C LEU A 52 -10.83 -13.30 -1.16
N ILE A 53 -10.04 -13.97 -1.99
CA ILE A 53 -8.58 -14.05 -1.79
C ILE A 53 -7.95 -12.66 -1.85
N THR A 54 -8.30 -11.87 -2.84
CA THR A 54 -7.74 -10.51 -3.01
C THR A 54 -8.17 -9.57 -1.90
N LYS A 55 -9.42 -9.65 -1.44
CA LYS A 55 -9.90 -8.92 -0.27
C LYS A 55 -9.08 -9.24 0.98
N SER A 56 -8.85 -10.52 1.22
CA SER A 56 -8.06 -10.98 2.36
C SER A 56 -6.61 -10.49 2.28
N TRP A 57 -6.02 -10.56 1.08
CA TRP A 57 -4.68 -10.03 0.85
C TRP A 57 -4.62 -8.52 1.16
N PHE A 58 -5.57 -7.76 0.66
CA PHE A 58 -5.57 -6.30 0.82
C PHE A 58 -5.73 -5.88 2.29
N LEU A 59 -6.63 -6.54 3.03
CA LEU A 59 -6.77 -6.31 4.48
C LEU A 59 -5.50 -6.67 5.24
N GLY A 60 -4.85 -7.78 4.88
CA GLY A 60 -3.58 -8.17 5.45
C GLY A 60 -2.46 -7.18 5.15
N TYR A 61 -2.41 -6.67 3.92
CA TYR A 61 -1.46 -5.63 3.53
C TYR A 61 -1.62 -4.35 4.36
N LEU A 62 -2.86 -3.87 4.51
CA LEU A 62 -3.15 -2.69 5.34
C LEU A 62 -2.81 -2.93 6.80
N SER A 63 -3.16 -4.11 7.33
CA SER A 63 -2.85 -4.48 8.71
C SER A 63 -1.35 -4.54 8.95
N GLY A 64 -0.61 -5.12 8.01
CA GLY A 64 0.85 -5.16 8.07
C GLY A 64 1.49 -3.76 8.05
N ARG A 65 0.93 -2.85 7.25
CA ARG A 65 1.39 -1.45 7.25
C ARG A 65 1.10 -0.75 8.58
N ALA A 66 -0.08 -0.96 9.14
CA ALA A 66 -0.44 -0.39 10.45
C ALA A 66 0.51 -0.89 11.54
N GLU A 67 0.80 -2.18 11.54
CA GLU A 67 1.71 -2.80 12.50
C GLU A 67 3.15 -2.31 12.32
N ALA A 68 3.65 -2.30 11.10
CA ALA A 68 5.03 -1.88 10.79
C ALA A 68 5.28 -0.40 11.12
N THR A 69 4.30 0.46 10.87
CA THR A 69 4.40 1.90 11.14
C THR A 69 3.99 2.25 12.57
N ARG A 70 3.41 1.32 13.32
CA ARG A 70 2.79 1.55 14.63
C ARG A 70 1.77 2.69 14.61
N ARG A 71 1.00 2.78 13.54
CA ARG A 71 -0.05 3.77 13.32
C ARG A 71 -1.39 3.06 13.17
N ASN A 72 -2.27 3.25 14.16
CA ASN A 72 -3.57 2.56 14.19
C ASN A 72 -4.60 3.27 13.31
N PHE A 73 -4.32 3.40 12.02
CA PHE A 73 -5.20 4.07 11.09
C PHE A 73 -6.44 3.25 10.72
N LEU A 74 -6.46 1.96 11.03
CA LEU A 74 -7.59 1.07 10.73
C LEU A 74 -8.66 1.06 11.82
N LYS A 75 -8.39 1.60 13.00
CA LYS A 75 -9.36 1.61 14.10
C LYS A 75 -10.67 2.28 13.69
N GLY A 76 -11.77 1.56 13.85
CA GLY A 76 -13.11 2.06 13.52
C GLY A 76 -13.44 2.08 12.03
N THR A 77 -12.59 1.51 11.18
CA THR A 77 -12.81 1.39 9.74
C THR A 77 -13.30 -0.02 9.43
N ASP A 78 -14.44 -0.14 8.76
CA ASP A 78 -14.98 -1.44 8.35
C ASP A 78 -14.41 -1.87 7.00
N SER A 79 -14.39 -3.18 6.76
CA SER A 79 -13.81 -3.76 5.55
C SER A 79 -14.60 -3.43 4.30
N ASP A 80 -15.91 -3.30 4.37
CA ASP A 80 -16.74 -2.98 3.21
C ASP A 80 -16.45 -1.56 2.70
N SER A 81 -16.26 -0.61 3.61
CA SER A 81 -15.82 0.74 3.27
C SER A 81 -14.44 0.75 2.61
N ILE A 82 -13.53 -0.09 3.08
CA ILE A 82 -12.21 -0.26 2.46
C ILE A 82 -12.33 -0.76 1.03
N PHE A 83 -13.16 -1.77 0.79
CA PHE A 83 -13.34 -2.32 -0.56
C PHE A 83 -14.05 -1.35 -1.50
N LEU A 84 -15.02 -0.59 -1.00
CA LEU A 84 -15.65 0.46 -1.78
C LEU A 84 -14.66 1.56 -2.17
N TRP A 85 -13.82 1.97 -1.24
CA TRP A 85 -12.74 2.91 -1.52
C TRP A 85 -11.80 2.37 -2.61
N LEU A 86 -11.44 1.09 -2.52
CA LEU A 86 -10.58 0.43 -3.49
C LEU A 86 -11.23 0.33 -4.87
N ASP A 87 -12.54 0.07 -4.94
CA ASP A 87 -13.30 0.09 -6.18
C ASP A 87 -13.20 1.45 -6.87
N ASN A 88 -13.37 2.53 -6.11
CA ASN A 88 -13.26 3.89 -6.63
C ASN A 88 -11.83 4.24 -7.06
N TYR A 89 -10.86 3.86 -6.24
CA TYR A 89 -9.44 4.06 -6.56
C TYR A 89 -9.06 3.36 -7.87
N CYS A 90 -9.41 2.10 -8.03
CA CYS A 90 -9.06 1.34 -9.22
C CYS A 90 -9.78 1.82 -10.47
N ARG A 91 -11.02 2.31 -10.37
CA ARG A 91 -11.70 2.94 -11.52
C ARG A 91 -10.97 4.19 -11.98
N ALA A 92 -10.45 4.98 -11.05
CA ALA A 92 -9.68 6.19 -11.36
C ALA A 92 -8.23 5.90 -11.77
N ASN A 93 -7.69 4.74 -11.39
CA ASN A 93 -6.29 4.37 -11.58
C ASN A 93 -6.14 2.94 -12.14
N PRO A 94 -6.67 2.67 -13.35
CA PRO A 94 -6.75 1.30 -13.86
C PRO A 94 -5.38 0.65 -14.11
N ASN A 95 -4.32 1.45 -14.24
CA ASN A 95 -2.95 0.97 -14.48
C ASN A 95 -2.12 0.82 -13.19
N LYS A 96 -2.72 1.07 -12.03
CA LYS A 96 -2.04 0.93 -10.74
C LYS A 96 -2.21 -0.47 -10.17
N GLY A 97 -1.36 -0.79 -9.19
CA GLY A 97 -1.50 -1.99 -8.37
C GLY A 97 -2.25 -1.72 -7.06
N LEU A 98 -2.74 -2.77 -6.42
CA LEU A 98 -3.43 -2.64 -5.15
C LEU A 98 -2.51 -2.19 -4.01
N ASP A 99 -1.22 -2.47 -4.11
CA ASP A 99 -0.20 -1.97 -3.19
C ASP A 99 -0.16 -0.44 -3.18
N SER A 100 -0.17 0.19 -4.36
CA SER A 100 -0.28 1.65 -4.47
C SER A 100 -1.58 2.17 -3.84
N GLY A 101 -2.69 1.49 -4.09
CA GLY A 101 -3.97 1.80 -3.45
C GLY A 101 -3.90 1.73 -1.93
N GLY A 102 -3.26 0.70 -1.40
CA GLY A 102 -3.08 0.54 0.04
C GLY A 102 -2.25 1.65 0.68
N VAL A 103 -1.20 2.11 0.01
CA VAL A 103 -0.40 3.25 0.47
C VAL A 103 -1.25 4.52 0.53
N ASP A 104 -2.01 4.78 -0.52
CA ASP A 104 -2.84 5.98 -0.62
C ASP A 104 -3.98 5.95 0.40
N LEU A 105 -4.63 4.80 0.58
CA LEU A 105 -5.68 4.63 1.59
C LEU A 105 -5.14 4.83 3.01
N ALA A 106 -4.01 4.23 3.32
CA ALA A 106 -3.39 4.39 4.65
C ALA A 106 -3.10 5.86 4.95
N ARG A 107 -2.59 6.60 3.96
CA ARG A 107 -2.33 8.03 4.09
C ARG A 107 -3.61 8.82 4.33
N GLU A 108 -4.65 8.55 3.55
CA GLU A 108 -5.95 9.20 3.69
C GLU A 108 -6.59 8.94 5.06
N LEU A 109 -6.57 7.69 5.53
CA LEU A 109 -7.09 7.33 6.85
C LEU A 109 -6.31 8.01 7.98
N MET A 110 -4.99 8.10 7.85
CA MET A 110 -4.17 8.83 8.82
C MET A 110 -4.52 10.31 8.85
N GLN A 111 -4.69 10.95 7.69
CA GLN A 111 -5.10 12.35 7.60
C GLN A 111 -6.47 12.58 8.23
N MET A 112 -7.45 11.72 7.92
CA MET A 112 -8.82 11.83 8.48
C MET A 112 -8.84 11.70 10.00
N LYS A 113 -7.95 10.91 10.56
CA LYS A 113 -7.88 10.63 12.01
C LYS A 113 -6.88 11.50 12.75
N GLY A 114 -6.21 12.44 12.07
CA GLY A 114 -5.20 13.31 12.67
C GLY A 114 -3.95 12.54 13.14
N ILE A 115 -3.67 11.38 12.54
CA ILE A 115 -2.49 10.58 12.83
C ILE A 115 -1.33 11.07 11.97
N ARG A 116 -0.20 11.37 12.60
CA ARG A 116 1.02 11.74 11.87
C ARG A 116 1.57 10.51 11.14
N PRO A 117 1.98 10.68 9.88
CA PRO A 117 2.62 9.61 9.13
C PRO A 117 3.96 9.18 9.72
#